data_ffa92d5d09db349c3dc4595148712090
#
_entry.id   ffa92d5d09db349c3dc4595148712090
#
_cell.length_a   1.000
_cell.length_b   1.000
_cell.length_c   1.000
_cell.angle_alpha   90.00
_cell.angle_beta   90.00
_cell.angle_gamma   90.00
#
_symmetry.space_group_name_H-M   'P 1'
#
loop_
_entity.id
_entity.type
_entity.pdbx_description
1 polymer ?
#
loop_
_entity_poly.entity_id
_entity_poly.type
_entity_poly.pdbx_seq_one_letter_code
_entity_poly.pdbx_strand_id
1 'polypeptide(L)'
;DIPFHSIVLMGAGEPLTNYEEVLHFIHLANDPELLNISYRNITISTCGIVPQIYRLADENIPITLAISLHAPNDRIRNVLVPISKNFRIKDVVSAAEYYFKKTKRRVTFEYILIKDMNASVENAKELCCLIGKMPCHINLIPINGTEHIKLYPPEWKEIKRFQDILLKKGKETTVRKQMGDEIQAACGQLKRRYLNSVT
;
A
#
# COMPACT_ATOMS: atom_id res chain seq x y z
N ASP A 1 18.80 -10.49 -23.00
CA ASP A 1 18.68 -9.98 -21.61
C ASP A 1 17.65 -8.87 -21.60
N ILE A 2 16.63 -9.02 -20.78
CA ILE A 2 15.62 -7.96 -20.58
C ILE A 2 16.13 -7.09 -19.43
N PRO A 3 16.44 -5.80 -19.64
CA PRO A 3 16.94 -4.94 -18.58
C PRO A 3 15.84 -4.70 -17.54
N PHE A 4 16.18 -4.83 -16.26
CA PHE A 4 15.31 -4.43 -15.17
C PHE A 4 15.26 -2.90 -15.08
N HIS A 5 14.05 -2.33 -15.06
CA HIS A 5 13.87 -0.88 -15.00
C HIS A 5 13.30 -0.41 -13.66
N SER A 6 12.70 -1.31 -12.88
CA SER A 6 12.10 -0.97 -11.58
C SER A 6 12.10 -2.15 -10.62
N ILE A 7 12.09 -1.83 -9.33
CA ILE A 7 12.01 -2.80 -8.23
C ILE A 7 10.79 -2.46 -7.38
N VAL A 8 10.02 -3.49 -7.03
CA VAL A 8 8.85 -3.35 -6.16
C VAL A 8 8.94 -4.36 -5.04
N LEU A 9 9.11 -3.88 -3.80
CA LEU A 9 9.10 -4.70 -2.59
C LEU A 9 7.66 -4.79 -2.06
N MET A 10 6.81 -5.58 -2.75
CA MET A 10 5.38 -5.78 -2.47
C MET A 10 5.00 -7.26 -2.38
N GLY A 11 5.93 -8.12 -2.01
CA GLY A 11 5.70 -9.56 -1.86
C GLY A 11 5.11 -9.94 -0.50
N ALA A 12 5.41 -11.17 -0.04
CA ALA A 12 5.03 -11.64 1.27
C ALA A 12 6.01 -11.14 2.33
N GLY A 13 5.47 -10.63 3.45
CA GLY A 13 6.25 -10.09 4.56
C GLY A 13 6.17 -8.57 4.65
N GLU A 14 6.85 -8.02 5.64
CA GLU A 14 6.93 -6.58 5.90
C GLU A 14 8.39 -6.14 5.77
N PRO A 15 8.74 -5.41 4.71
CA PRO A 15 10.12 -5.02 4.45
C PRO A 15 10.75 -4.22 5.60
N LEU A 16 9.97 -3.37 6.25
CA LEU A 16 10.49 -2.50 7.31
C LEU A 16 10.80 -3.23 8.63
N THR A 17 10.46 -4.52 8.76
CA THR A 17 10.95 -5.35 9.88
C THR A 17 12.40 -5.83 9.66
N ASN A 18 12.85 -5.85 8.41
CA ASN A 18 14.23 -6.18 8.02
C ASN A 18 14.94 -4.93 7.46
N TYR A 19 14.86 -3.84 8.20
CA TYR A 19 15.18 -2.50 7.72
C TYR A 19 16.60 -2.38 7.16
N GLU A 20 17.62 -2.87 7.90
CA GLU A 20 19.03 -2.72 7.51
C GLU A 20 19.32 -3.41 6.17
N GLU A 21 18.89 -4.65 6.03
CA GLU A 21 19.13 -5.43 4.82
C GLU A 21 18.36 -4.86 3.61
N VAL A 22 17.13 -4.37 3.86
CA VAL A 22 16.34 -3.72 2.81
C VAL A 22 17.00 -2.42 2.36
N LEU A 23 17.48 -1.60 3.30
CA LEU A 23 18.18 -0.36 2.98
C LEU A 23 19.49 -0.66 2.22
N HIS A 24 20.26 -1.63 2.69
CA HIS A 24 21.48 -2.08 2.01
C HIS A 24 21.20 -2.54 0.59
N PHE A 25 20.18 -3.37 0.39
CA PHE A 25 19.73 -3.80 -0.95
C PHE A 25 19.36 -2.61 -1.84
N ILE A 26 18.67 -1.59 -1.32
CA ILE A 26 18.29 -0.40 -2.07
C ILE A 26 19.53 0.36 -2.57
N HIS A 27 20.56 0.47 -1.72
CA HIS A 27 21.82 1.11 -2.11
C HIS A 27 22.55 0.30 -3.18
N LEU A 28 22.64 -1.03 -3.04
CA LEU A 28 23.24 -1.89 -4.07
C LEU A 28 22.46 -1.82 -5.39
N ALA A 29 21.12 -1.76 -5.32
CA ALA A 29 20.30 -1.64 -6.52
C ALA A 29 20.51 -0.30 -7.27
N ASN A 30 20.87 0.76 -6.54
CA ASN A 30 21.15 2.07 -7.14
C ASN A 30 22.61 2.24 -7.58
N ASP A 31 23.51 1.39 -7.13
CA ASP A 31 24.93 1.47 -7.46
C ASP A 31 25.14 1.35 -8.98
N PRO A 32 25.82 2.33 -9.61
CA PRO A 32 26.07 2.31 -11.06
C PRO A 32 26.94 1.15 -11.53
N GLU A 33 27.79 0.57 -10.66
CA GLU A 33 28.62 -0.60 -10.98
C GLU A 33 27.84 -1.93 -10.84
N LEU A 34 26.58 -1.89 -10.29
CA LEU A 34 25.74 -3.07 -10.10
C LEU A 34 24.47 -3.00 -10.96
N LEU A 35 23.30 -2.75 -10.34
CA LEU A 35 22.04 -2.75 -11.09
C LEU A 35 21.71 -1.40 -11.72
N ASN A 36 22.28 -0.32 -11.25
CA ASN A 36 22.09 1.05 -11.74
C ASN A 36 20.61 1.47 -11.86
N ILE A 37 19.80 1.06 -10.89
CA ILE A 37 18.38 1.39 -10.86
C ILE A 37 18.16 2.67 -10.05
N SER A 38 17.62 3.70 -10.70
CA SER A 38 17.29 4.95 -10.01
C SER A 38 16.42 4.70 -8.77
N TYR A 39 16.72 5.35 -7.64
CA TYR A 39 15.88 5.34 -6.45
C TYR A 39 14.39 5.62 -6.76
N ARG A 40 14.10 6.44 -7.76
CA ARG A 40 12.73 6.78 -8.18
C ARG A 40 11.96 5.60 -8.75
N ASN A 41 12.66 4.58 -9.20
CA ASN A 41 12.11 3.34 -9.75
C ASN A 41 12.06 2.20 -8.73
N ILE A 42 12.38 2.50 -7.46
CA ILE A 42 12.27 1.55 -6.35
C ILE A 42 11.05 1.90 -5.52
N THR A 43 10.21 0.91 -5.24
CA THR A 43 9.02 1.04 -4.41
C THR A 43 9.10 0.10 -3.22
N ILE A 44 8.92 0.63 -2.01
CA ILE A 44 8.70 -0.17 -0.79
C ILE A 44 7.22 -0.10 -0.43
N SER A 45 6.62 -1.26 -0.15
CA SER A 45 5.30 -1.35 0.47
C SER A 45 5.44 -1.72 1.93
N THR A 46 4.71 -1.02 2.80
CA THR A 46 4.67 -1.30 4.24
C THR A 46 3.23 -1.30 4.77
N CYS A 47 2.98 -2.11 5.77
CA CYS A 47 1.74 -2.03 6.55
C CYS A 47 1.73 -0.88 7.56
N GLY A 48 2.77 -0.04 7.61
CA GLY A 48 2.78 1.19 8.41
C GLY A 48 3.49 1.06 9.76
N ILE A 49 4.72 0.54 9.79
CA ILE A 49 5.58 0.56 10.98
C ILE A 49 6.11 1.99 11.17
N VAL A 50 5.39 2.77 11.98
CA VAL A 50 5.58 4.21 12.13
C VAL A 50 7.04 4.61 12.42
N PRO A 51 7.76 4.03 13.41
CA PRO A 51 9.15 4.39 13.67
C PRO A 51 10.07 4.21 12.46
N GLN A 52 9.86 3.13 11.69
CA GLN A 52 10.68 2.83 10.53
C GLN A 52 10.37 3.73 9.33
N ILE A 53 9.12 4.22 9.21
CA ILE A 53 8.78 5.22 8.19
C ILE A 53 9.50 6.55 8.48
N TYR A 54 9.55 6.99 9.74
CA TYR A 54 10.33 8.18 10.12
C TYR A 54 11.81 7.99 9.82
N ARG A 55 12.37 6.85 10.21
CA ARG A 55 13.77 6.51 9.92
C ARG A 55 14.06 6.53 8.41
N LEU A 56 13.20 5.90 7.60
CA LEU A 56 13.33 5.89 6.14
C LEU A 56 13.24 7.29 5.53
N ALA A 57 12.44 8.18 6.12
CA ALA A 57 12.37 9.56 5.70
C ALA A 57 13.67 10.34 5.95
N ASP A 58 14.35 10.03 7.06
CA ASP A 58 15.62 10.68 7.44
C ASP A 58 16.81 10.21 6.59
N GLU A 59 16.74 9.02 5.94
CA GLU A 59 17.71 8.61 4.90
C GLU A 59 17.70 9.54 3.69
N ASN A 60 16.63 10.31 3.51
CA ASN A 60 16.46 11.28 2.42
C ASN A 60 16.67 10.71 1.00
N ILE A 61 16.42 9.44 0.80
CA ILE A 61 16.47 8.76 -0.50
C ILE A 61 15.10 8.84 -1.18
N PRO A 62 15.02 9.22 -2.48
CA PRO A 62 13.76 9.52 -3.14
C PRO A 62 13.06 8.26 -3.72
N ILE A 63 12.94 7.20 -2.94
CA ILE A 63 12.18 6.01 -3.33
C ILE A 63 10.66 6.26 -3.26
N THR A 64 9.85 5.38 -3.80
CA THR A 64 8.39 5.43 -3.67
C THR A 64 7.95 4.65 -2.43
N LEU A 65 7.25 5.31 -1.52
CA LEU A 65 6.65 4.66 -0.36
C LEU A 65 5.18 4.37 -0.63
N ALA A 66 4.80 3.08 -0.60
CA ALA A 66 3.43 2.60 -0.63
C ALA A 66 3.02 2.13 0.77
N ILE A 67 1.88 2.59 1.26
CA ILE A 67 1.38 2.23 2.58
C ILE A 67 0.06 1.48 2.45
N SER A 68 0.04 0.25 2.94
CA SER A 68 -1.18 -0.56 3.07
C SER A 68 -2.07 0.02 4.16
N LEU A 69 -2.89 1.03 3.79
CA LEU A 69 -3.77 1.74 4.71
C LEU A 69 -5.07 0.97 4.95
N HIS A 70 -5.77 0.60 3.88
CA HIS A 70 -6.93 -0.29 3.79
C HIS A 70 -8.17 0.13 4.57
N ALA A 71 -8.13 1.23 5.31
CA ALA A 71 -9.23 1.69 6.13
C ALA A 71 -9.21 3.21 6.30
N PRO A 72 -10.34 3.87 6.62
CA PRO A 72 -10.39 5.28 6.95
C PRO A 72 -10.21 5.56 8.44
N ASN A 73 -10.24 4.54 9.32
CA ASN A 73 -10.17 4.65 10.76
C ASN A 73 -9.55 3.40 11.42
N ASP A 74 -9.20 3.51 12.70
CA ASP A 74 -8.59 2.43 13.47
C ASP A 74 -9.51 1.22 13.63
N ARG A 75 -10.82 1.43 13.79
CA ARG A 75 -11.80 0.35 14.00
C ARG A 75 -11.77 -0.66 12.85
N ILE A 76 -11.82 -0.18 11.62
CA ILE A 76 -11.78 -1.04 10.42
C ILE A 76 -10.35 -1.55 10.20
N ARG A 77 -9.35 -0.68 10.37
CA ARG A 77 -7.96 -1.03 10.13
C ARG A 77 -7.47 -2.17 11.02
N ASN A 78 -7.85 -2.18 12.28
CA ASN A 78 -7.46 -3.23 13.24
C ASN A 78 -8.01 -4.62 12.88
N VAL A 79 -9.07 -4.68 12.08
CA VAL A 79 -9.62 -5.93 11.54
C VAL A 79 -8.82 -6.39 10.31
N LEU A 80 -8.46 -5.45 9.43
CA LEU A 80 -7.83 -5.76 8.14
C LEU A 80 -6.30 -5.90 8.22
N VAL A 81 -5.67 -5.16 9.12
CA VAL A 81 -4.21 -5.06 9.26
C VAL A 81 -3.83 -5.31 10.73
N PRO A 82 -3.58 -6.56 11.15
CA PRO A 82 -3.39 -6.90 12.56
C PRO A 82 -2.29 -6.11 13.29
N ILE A 83 -1.19 -5.78 12.61
CA ILE A 83 -0.08 -4.98 13.16
C ILE A 83 -0.51 -3.53 13.52
N SER A 84 -1.64 -3.06 12.98
CA SER A 84 -2.17 -1.72 13.25
C SER A 84 -2.55 -1.50 14.71
N LYS A 85 -2.73 -2.56 15.50
CA LYS A 85 -2.96 -2.46 16.94
C LYS A 85 -1.83 -1.73 17.68
N ASN A 86 -0.63 -1.72 17.10
CA ASN A 86 0.54 -1.06 17.66
C ASN A 86 0.68 0.40 17.19
N PHE A 87 0.02 0.79 16.09
CA PHE A 87 0.18 2.11 15.48
C PHE A 87 -1.18 2.64 15.02
N ARG A 88 -1.62 3.77 15.58
CA ARG A 88 -2.87 4.42 15.17
C ARG A 88 -2.79 4.89 13.72
N ILE A 89 -3.89 4.85 13.02
CA ILE A 89 -3.95 5.25 11.61
C ILE A 89 -3.50 6.70 11.39
N LYS A 90 -3.79 7.59 12.35
CA LYS A 90 -3.33 8.98 12.33
C LYS A 90 -1.82 9.10 12.39
N ASP A 91 -1.15 8.26 13.19
CA ASP A 91 0.31 8.26 13.31
C ASP A 91 0.95 7.76 12.02
N VAL A 92 0.36 6.78 11.36
CA VAL A 92 0.78 6.30 10.03
C VAL A 92 0.68 7.41 8.99
N VAL A 93 -0.43 8.16 8.96
CA VAL A 93 -0.60 9.28 8.02
C VAL A 93 0.37 10.42 8.34
N SER A 94 0.61 10.71 9.63
CA SER A 94 1.61 11.72 10.04
C SER A 94 3.03 11.33 9.62
N ALA A 95 3.41 10.06 9.75
CA ALA A 95 4.69 9.55 9.28
C ALA A 95 4.81 9.63 7.74
N ALA A 96 3.73 9.34 7.01
CA ALA A 96 3.67 9.50 5.56
C ALA A 96 3.85 10.98 5.14
N GLU A 97 3.22 11.91 5.86
CA GLU A 97 3.39 13.35 5.60
C GLU A 97 4.83 13.80 5.87
N TYR A 98 5.43 13.31 6.94
CA TYR A 98 6.85 13.58 7.25
C TYR A 98 7.76 13.05 6.15
N TYR A 99 7.53 11.80 5.68
CA TYR A 99 8.26 11.22 4.57
C TYR A 99 8.16 12.10 3.31
N PHE A 100 6.95 12.54 2.96
CA PHE A 100 6.75 13.45 1.82
C PHE A 100 7.50 14.78 2.02
N LYS A 101 7.46 15.37 3.22
CA LYS A 101 8.15 16.65 3.50
C LYS A 101 9.67 16.53 3.34
N LYS A 102 10.25 15.41 3.74
CA LYS A 102 11.70 15.14 3.64
C LYS A 102 12.12 14.83 2.20
N THR A 103 11.53 13.82 1.60
CA THR A 103 11.98 13.27 0.32
C THR A 103 11.40 13.96 -0.91
N LYS A 104 10.34 14.77 -0.74
CA LYS A 104 9.51 15.35 -1.80
C LYS A 104 8.89 14.29 -2.73
N ARG A 105 8.88 13.01 -2.30
CA ARG A 105 8.24 11.91 -3.01
C ARG A 105 6.82 11.71 -2.53
N ARG A 106 5.90 11.69 -3.49
CA ARG A 106 4.49 11.41 -3.22
C ARG A 106 4.31 10.00 -2.68
N VAL A 107 3.60 9.87 -1.57
CA VAL A 107 3.24 8.59 -0.96
C VAL A 107 2.03 8.00 -1.68
N THR A 108 2.01 6.69 -1.86
CA THR A 108 0.85 5.94 -2.34
C THR A 108 0.15 5.25 -1.16
N PHE A 109 -1.15 5.44 -1.01
CA PHE A 109 -1.98 4.65 -0.10
C PHE A 109 -2.68 3.55 -0.86
N GLU A 110 -2.38 2.31 -0.50
CA GLU A 110 -3.10 1.13 -0.98
C GLU A 110 -4.37 0.97 -0.14
N TYR A 111 -5.52 0.91 -0.79
CA TYR A 111 -6.81 0.82 -0.13
C TYR A 111 -7.65 -0.29 -0.75
N ILE A 112 -7.73 -1.43 -0.06
CA ILE A 112 -8.59 -2.54 -0.46
C ILE A 112 -10.06 -2.15 -0.27
N LEU A 113 -10.90 -2.44 -1.27
CA LEU A 113 -12.33 -2.21 -1.19
C LEU A 113 -13.05 -3.52 -0.92
N ILE A 114 -13.79 -3.56 0.19
CA ILE A 114 -14.56 -4.71 0.66
C ILE A 114 -16.01 -4.25 0.86
N LYS A 115 -16.94 -4.97 0.24
CA LYS A 115 -18.38 -4.70 0.36
C LYS A 115 -18.80 -4.74 1.83
N ASP A 116 -19.69 -3.85 2.23
CA ASP A 116 -20.27 -3.72 3.58
C ASP A 116 -19.26 -3.50 4.72
N MET A 117 -17.98 -3.25 4.41
CA MET A 117 -16.95 -3.03 5.42
C MET A 117 -16.31 -1.63 5.35
N ASN A 118 -15.74 -1.26 4.20
CA ASN A 118 -14.93 -0.04 4.06
C ASN A 118 -15.16 0.74 2.76
N ALA A 119 -16.18 0.38 1.98
CA ALA A 119 -16.43 0.94 0.65
C ALA A 119 -17.61 1.93 0.61
N SER A 120 -18.15 2.36 1.76
CA SER A 120 -19.27 3.29 1.83
C SER A 120 -18.86 4.74 1.47
N VAL A 121 -19.86 5.57 1.18
CA VAL A 121 -19.68 7.02 0.97
C VAL A 121 -19.07 7.70 2.20
N GLU A 122 -19.48 7.28 3.39
CA GLU A 122 -18.98 7.77 4.66
C GLU A 122 -17.50 7.43 4.84
N ASN A 123 -17.12 6.20 4.47
CA ASN A 123 -15.71 5.78 4.51
C ASN A 123 -14.85 6.62 3.53
N ALA A 124 -15.35 6.94 2.34
CA ALA A 124 -14.62 7.80 1.41
C ALA A 124 -14.41 9.22 1.96
N LYS A 125 -15.45 9.80 2.59
CA LYS A 125 -15.36 11.11 3.23
C LYS A 125 -14.40 11.11 4.42
N GLU A 126 -14.49 10.09 5.26
CA GLU A 126 -13.61 9.89 6.42
C GLU A 126 -12.14 9.75 5.98
N LEU A 127 -11.87 8.97 4.92
CA LEU A 127 -10.53 8.84 4.34
C LEU A 127 -10.00 10.19 3.85
N CYS A 128 -10.83 10.99 3.18
CA CYS A 128 -10.44 12.34 2.77
C CYS A 128 -10.08 13.23 3.97
N CYS A 129 -10.87 13.17 5.05
CA CYS A 129 -10.60 13.92 6.27
C CYS A 129 -9.31 13.46 6.96
N LEU A 130 -9.07 12.15 7.02
CA LEU A 130 -7.88 11.56 7.60
C LEU A 130 -6.60 12.03 6.88
N ILE A 131 -6.59 11.96 5.55
CA ILE A 131 -5.41 12.33 4.74
C ILE A 131 -5.23 13.85 4.68
N GLY A 132 -6.31 14.62 4.88
CA GLY A 132 -6.24 16.08 4.87
C GLY A 132 -5.76 16.65 3.53
N LYS A 133 -4.83 17.59 3.55
CA LYS A 133 -4.28 18.27 2.36
C LYS A 133 -3.02 17.61 1.81
N MET A 134 -2.53 16.54 2.41
CA MET A 134 -1.28 15.90 1.99
C MET A 134 -1.38 15.43 0.53
N PRO A 135 -0.39 15.78 -0.33
CA PRO A 135 -0.28 15.24 -1.68
C PRO A 135 0.02 13.74 -1.63
N CYS A 136 -0.88 12.93 -2.15
CA CYS A 136 -0.75 11.48 -2.20
C CYS A 136 -1.43 10.91 -3.44
N HIS A 137 -1.14 9.66 -3.72
CA HIS A 137 -1.91 8.83 -4.64
C HIS A 137 -2.67 7.78 -3.84
N ILE A 138 -3.93 7.50 -4.20
CA ILE A 138 -4.72 6.44 -3.58
C ILE A 138 -4.99 5.37 -4.64
N ASN A 139 -4.51 4.16 -4.38
CA ASN A 139 -4.76 3.01 -5.23
C ASN A 139 -5.88 2.17 -4.64
N LEU A 140 -7.05 2.20 -5.24
CA LEU A 140 -8.21 1.41 -4.83
C LEU A 140 -8.11 0.01 -5.42
N ILE A 141 -8.19 -0.99 -4.56
CA ILE A 141 -8.02 -2.41 -4.92
C ILE A 141 -9.30 -3.16 -4.55
N PRO A 142 -10.24 -3.39 -5.49
CA PRO A 142 -11.34 -4.30 -5.21
C PRO A 142 -10.82 -5.65 -4.77
N ILE A 143 -11.34 -6.19 -3.67
CA ILE A 143 -10.88 -7.49 -3.16
C ILE A 143 -11.21 -8.60 -4.17
N ASN A 144 -10.29 -9.52 -4.36
CA ASN A 144 -10.62 -10.78 -5.04
C ASN A 144 -11.31 -11.69 -4.03
N GLY A 145 -12.54 -12.11 -4.32
CA GLY A 145 -13.25 -13.09 -3.50
C GLY A 145 -12.44 -14.38 -3.41
N THR A 146 -12.43 -14.98 -2.23
CA THR A 146 -11.85 -16.32 -2.05
C THR A 146 -12.94 -17.25 -1.48
N GLU A 147 -12.96 -18.50 -1.91
CA GLU A 147 -13.95 -19.49 -1.45
C GLU A 147 -13.96 -19.67 0.08
N HIS A 148 -12.84 -19.38 0.74
CA HIS A 148 -12.66 -19.59 2.18
C HIS A 148 -12.97 -18.36 3.04
N ILE A 149 -13.08 -17.16 2.44
CA ILE A 149 -13.32 -15.92 3.17
C ILE A 149 -14.53 -15.23 2.55
N LYS A 150 -15.62 -15.12 3.30
CA LYS A 150 -16.87 -14.46 2.87
C LYS A 150 -16.69 -12.94 2.75
N LEU A 151 -15.67 -12.50 2.02
CA LEU A 151 -15.42 -11.11 1.68
C LEU A 151 -15.61 -10.94 0.17
N TYR A 152 -16.41 -9.95 -0.20
CA TYR A 152 -16.78 -9.71 -1.59
C TYR A 152 -16.35 -8.31 -2.02
N PRO A 153 -16.00 -8.11 -3.31
CA PRO A 153 -15.80 -6.78 -3.83
C PRO A 153 -17.13 -6.00 -3.85
N PRO A 154 -17.08 -4.67 -3.69
CA PRO A 154 -18.25 -3.83 -3.93
C PRO A 154 -18.66 -3.89 -5.39
N GLU A 155 -19.91 -3.50 -5.69
CA GLU A 155 -20.35 -3.32 -7.08
C GLU A 155 -19.56 -2.19 -7.77
N TRP A 156 -19.41 -2.28 -9.08
CA TRP A 156 -18.68 -1.26 -9.85
C TRP A 156 -19.20 0.16 -9.63
N LYS A 157 -20.52 0.31 -9.48
CA LYS A 157 -21.18 1.57 -9.18
C LYS A 157 -20.73 2.16 -7.84
N GLU A 158 -20.54 1.32 -6.83
CA GLU A 158 -20.08 1.71 -5.49
C GLU A 158 -18.60 2.12 -5.54
N ILE A 159 -17.77 1.33 -6.23
CA ILE A 159 -16.34 1.62 -6.45
C ILE A 159 -16.20 2.98 -7.15
N LYS A 160 -16.97 3.20 -8.22
CA LYS A 160 -16.93 4.45 -8.97
C LYS A 160 -17.35 5.63 -8.10
N ARG A 161 -18.42 5.48 -7.33
CA ARG A 161 -18.90 6.52 -6.40
C ARG A 161 -17.85 6.86 -5.33
N PHE A 162 -17.18 5.85 -4.78
CA PHE A 162 -16.08 6.02 -3.83
C PHE A 162 -14.93 6.82 -4.47
N GLN A 163 -14.48 6.42 -5.66
CA GLN A 163 -13.45 7.10 -6.42
C GLN A 163 -13.81 8.56 -6.71
N ASP A 164 -15.04 8.82 -7.17
CA ASP A 164 -15.49 10.17 -7.52
C ASP A 164 -15.48 11.12 -6.32
N ILE A 165 -15.77 10.61 -5.11
CA ILE A 165 -15.68 11.41 -3.88
C ILE A 165 -14.22 11.79 -3.59
N LEU A 166 -13.28 10.87 -3.72
CA LEU A 166 -11.87 11.14 -3.52
C LEU A 166 -11.34 12.15 -4.54
N LEU A 167 -11.67 11.97 -5.83
CA LEU A 167 -11.26 12.87 -6.90
C LEU A 167 -11.83 14.28 -6.70
N LYS A 168 -13.13 14.42 -6.35
CA LYS A 168 -13.78 15.71 -6.04
C LYS A 168 -13.12 16.42 -4.84
N LYS A 169 -12.48 15.68 -3.93
CA LYS A 169 -11.72 16.22 -2.82
C LYS A 169 -10.24 16.43 -3.15
N GLY A 170 -9.87 16.38 -4.42
CA GLY A 170 -8.51 16.63 -4.90
C GLY A 170 -7.52 15.50 -4.59
N LYS A 171 -8.00 14.26 -4.34
CA LYS A 171 -7.15 13.11 -4.14
C LYS A 171 -6.97 12.36 -5.45
N GLU A 172 -5.76 12.32 -5.96
CA GLU A 172 -5.44 11.51 -7.14
C GLU A 172 -5.69 10.03 -6.82
N THR A 173 -6.55 9.40 -7.61
CA THR A 173 -7.07 8.07 -7.28
C THR A 173 -7.19 7.20 -8.52
N THR A 174 -6.63 6.01 -8.45
CA THR A 174 -6.81 4.96 -9.47
C THR A 174 -7.54 3.76 -8.89
N VAL A 175 -8.25 3.04 -9.75
CA VAL A 175 -8.82 1.73 -9.42
C VAL A 175 -8.00 0.69 -10.15
N ARG A 176 -7.43 -0.26 -9.40
CA ARG A 176 -6.69 -1.38 -9.97
C ARG A 176 -7.64 -2.26 -10.78
N LYS A 177 -7.32 -2.49 -12.05
CA LYS A 177 -8.03 -3.49 -12.84
C LYS A 177 -7.80 -4.87 -12.23
N GLN A 178 -8.87 -5.62 -12.03
CA GLN A 178 -8.76 -7.03 -11.71
C GLN A 178 -8.05 -7.75 -12.86
N MET A 179 -6.95 -8.40 -12.57
CA MET A 179 -6.22 -9.25 -13.50
C MET A 179 -5.93 -10.55 -12.78
N GLY A 180 -6.12 -11.67 -13.44
CA GLY A 180 -5.75 -12.98 -12.91
C GLY A 180 -6.81 -13.67 -12.06
N ASP A 181 -8.10 -13.35 -12.20
CA ASP A 181 -9.19 -14.05 -11.53
C ASP A 181 -9.16 -15.56 -11.85
N GLU A 182 -8.84 -15.92 -13.09
CA GLU A 182 -8.75 -17.32 -13.54
C GLU A 182 -7.62 -18.12 -12.88
N ILE A 183 -6.54 -17.45 -12.46
CA ILE A 183 -5.36 -18.08 -11.85
C ILE A 183 -5.20 -17.79 -10.36
N GLN A 184 -6.18 -17.10 -9.73
CA GLN A 184 -6.17 -16.72 -8.31
C GLN A 184 -4.84 -16.07 -7.87
N ALA A 185 -4.25 -15.24 -8.71
CA ALA A 185 -2.97 -14.58 -8.50
C ALA A 185 -3.08 -13.30 -7.68
N ALA A 186 -3.81 -13.32 -6.56
CA ALA A 186 -3.78 -12.21 -5.61
C ALA A 186 -2.55 -12.28 -4.70
N CYS A 187 -2.07 -11.11 -4.24
CA CYS A 187 -0.93 -11.00 -3.33
C CYS A 187 -1.04 -11.97 -2.14
N GLY A 188 -0.06 -12.83 -1.97
CA GLY A 188 0.00 -13.83 -0.88
C GLY A 188 -0.80 -15.12 -1.10
N GLN A 189 -1.71 -15.21 -2.07
CA GLN A 189 -2.51 -16.43 -2.32
C GLN A 189 -1.65 -17.57 -2.86
N LEU A 190 -0.74 -17.31 -3.78
CA LEU A 190 0.17 -18.32 -4.35
C LEU A 190 1.06 -18.97 -3.28
N LYS A 191 1.61 -18.18 -2.34
CA LYS A 191 2.42 -18.70 -1.24
C LYS A 191 1.62 -19.63 -0.34
N ARG A 192 0.38 -19.28 -0.02
CA ARG A 192 -0.50 -20.08 0.85
C ARG A 192 -0.87 -21.42 0.22
N ARG A 193 -1.11 -21.46 -1.10
CA ARG A 193 -1.35 -22.72 -1.84
C ARG A 193 -0.14 -23.63 -1.80
N TYR A 194 1.05 -23.10 -2.08
CA TYR A 194 2.27 -23.90 -2.06
C TYR A 194 2.53 -24.52 -0.67
N LEU A 195 2.37 -23.74 0.40
CA LEU A 195 2.52 -24.27 1.77
C LEU A 195 1.48 -25.33 2.12
N ASN A 196 0.23 -25.17 1.67
CA ASN A 196 -0.84 -26.17 1.91
C ASN A 196 -0.74 -27.41 1.00
N SER A 197 0.04 -27.39 -0.07
CA SER A 197 0.27 -28.53 -0.96
C SER A 197 1.48 -29.39 -0.55
N VAL A 198 2.30 -28.90 0.39
CA VAL A 198 3.52 -29.57 0.89
C VAL A 198 3.31 -30.15 2.31
N THR A 199 2.16 -29.88 2.94
CA THR A 199 1.71 -30.52 4.19
C THR A 199 0.67 -31.60 3.89
#